data_35f9b0e58c5c422465fd6de0f70182aa
#
_entry.id   35f9b0e58c5c422465fd6de0f70182aa
#
_cell.length_a   1.000
_cell.length_b   1.000
_cell.length_c   1.000
_cell.angle_alpha   90.00
_cell.angle_beta   90.00
_cell.angle_gamma   90.00
#
_symmetry.space_group_name_H-M   'P 1'
#
loop_
_entity.id
_entity.type
_entity.pdbx_description
1 polymer ?
#
loop_
_entity_poly.entity_id
_entity_poly.type
_entity_poly.pdbx_seq_one_letter_code
_entity_poly.pdbx_strand_id
1 'polypeptide(L)'
;LERAHKYDLIITGSTWNQEILKARGLTHVVNVFQGIDHTLFKPIRVNNLFPDRFTIFSGGQLEYRKAQDVVIAAFKEFQATHNEALLIFAWANQWPLIMLTIANSPLIKGVPEISEDNKINYSSWLESNGLPEGSFIDLGTPANREMPYYLASADAAVFPNRCEAGTNLVAMEAMAVGLPVILSANTGHLDLINDSNCYPLAKQAAVKPFKPYAGVDGWAEPDVEEVLTHLETIYVNKVEATNRGQRAAQSLGNFTWDNQIRELLGFVDDLCR
;
A
#
# COMPACT_ATOMS: atom_id res chain seq x y z
N LEU A 1 -15.64 15.64 -14.62
CA LEU A 1 -16.73 14.80 -15.14
C LEU A 1 -17.11 15.11 -16.58
N GLU A 2 -17.23 16.39 -17.00
CA GLU A 2 -17.58 16.77 -18.38
C GLU A 2 -16.72 16.10 -19.46
N ARG A 3 -15.42 15.94 -19.21
CA ARG A 3 -14.52 15.25 -20.15
C ARG A 3 -14.76 13.73 -20.18
N ALA A 4 -15.22 13.16 -19.08
CA ALA A 4 -15.44 11.72 -18.96
C ALA A 4 -16.55 11.21 -19.88
N HIS A 5 -17.57 12.04 -20.15
CA HIS A 5 -18.67 11.73 -21.10
C HIS A 5 -18.23 11.66 -22.58
N LYS A 6 -16.98 12.02 -22.89
CA LYS A 6 -16.46 11.99 -24.26
C LYS A 6 -15.78 10.66 -24.62
N TYR A 7 -15.62 9.77 -23.65
CA TYR A 7 -15.01 8.45 -23.86
C TYR A 7 -16.11 7.41 -24.05
N ASP A 8 -15.87 6.46 -24.93
CA ASP A 8 -16.78 5.33 -25.17
C ASP A 8 -16.77 4.34 -24.02
N LEU A 9 -15.63 4.20 -23.33
CA LEU A 9 -15.43 3.34 -22.17
C LEU A 9 -14.48 4.00 -21.17
N ILE A 10 -14.79 3.87 -19.89
CA ILE A 10 -13.92 4.23 -18.78
C ILE A 10 -13.57 2.96 -18.01
N ILE A 11 -12.30 2.71 -17.84
CA ILE A 11 -11.80 1.54 -17.10
C ILE A 11 -11.25 2.02 -15.77
N THR A 12 -11.71 1.41 -14.68
CA THR A 12 -11.20 1.65 -13.32
C THR A 12 -10.38 0.46 -12.84
N GLY A 13 -9.54 0.68 -11.83
CA GLY A 13 -8.70 -0.37 -11.24
C GLY A 13 -9.25 -0.93 -9.92
N SER A 14 -10.47 -0.53 -9.51
CA SER A 14 -11.17 -1.06 -8.33
C SER A 14 -12.68 -0.94 -8.48
N THR A 15 -13.41 -1.82 -7.80
CA THR A 15 -14.88 -1.76 -7.75
C THR A 15 -15.36 -0.47 -7.09
N TRP A 16 -14.68 -0.02 -6.02
CA TRP A 16 -14.99 1.26 -5.37
C TRP A 16 -14.95 2.45 -6.35
N ASN A 17 -13.90 2.54 -7.18
CA ASN A 17 -13.76 3.64 -8.13
C ASN A 17 -14.83 3.57 -9.24
N GLN A 18 -15.15 2.36 -9.68
CA GLN A 18 -16.26 2.14 -10.62
C GLN A 18 -17.58 2.65 -10.05
N GLU A 19 -17.89 2.30 -8.80
CA GLU A 19 -19.12 2.71 -8.12
C GLU A 19 -19.22 4.22 -7.94
N ILE A 20 -18.11 4.87 -7.53
CA ILE A 20 -18.04 6.34 -7.41
C ILE A 20 -18.33 7.02 -8.74
N LEU A 21 -17.80 6.53 -9.84
CA LEU A 21 -18.04 7.12 -11.16
C LEU A 21 -19.46 6.87 -11.65
N LYS A 22 -20.00 5.67 -11.45
CA LYS A 22 -21.41 5.34 -11.76
C LYS A 22 -22.38 6.17 -10.95
N ALA A 23 -22.14 6.36 -9.65
CA ALA A 23 -22.96 7.21 -8.79
C ALA A 23 -22.98 8.68 -9.23
N ARG A 24 -21.99 9.11 -10.01
CA ARG A 24 -21.89 10.45 -10.61
C ARG A 24 -22.46 10.54 -12.04
N GLY A 25 -23.18 9.50 -12.47
CA GLY A 25 -23.92 9.49 -13.74
C GLY A 25 -23.13 8.98 -14.95
N LEU A 26 -21.95 8.39 -14.76
CA LEU A 26 -21.19 7.75 -15.84
C LEU A 26 -21.65 6.30 -16.00
N THR A 27 -22.32 5.96 -17.10
CA THR A 27 -22.89 4.63 -17.33
C THR A 27 -21.94 3.65 -18.02
N HIS A 28 -20.93 4.17 -18.73
CA HIS A 28 -19.95 3.41 -19.51
C HIS A 28 -18.65 3.18 -18.73
N VAL A 29 -18.78 2.75 -17.47
CA VAL A 29 -17.66 2.47 -16.56
C VAL A 29 -17.60 0.99 -16.25
N VAL A 30 -16.45 0.38 -16.49
CA VAL A 30 -16.14 -1.01 -16.12
C VAL A 30 -14.95 -1.06 -15.18
N ASN A 31 -14.80 -2.16 -14.45
CA ASN A 31 -13.61 -2.39 -13.65
C ASN A 31 -12.78 -3.49 -14.27
N VAL A 32 -11.46 -3.26 -14.39
CA VAL A 32 -10.45 -4.27 -14.70
C VAL A 32 -9.33 -4.08 -13.71
N PHE A 33 -9.04 -5.10 -12.92
CA PHE A 33 -7.98 -5.05 -11.92
C PHE A 33 -6.59 -4.99 -12.57
N GLN A 34 -5.62 -4.53 -11.81
CA GLN A 34 -4.22 -4.67 -12.19
C GLN A 34 -3.79 -6.15 -12.07
N GLY A 35 -2.95 -6.60 -12.99
CA GLY A 35 -2.33 -7.91 -12.92
C GLY A 35 -1.01 -7.88 -12.12
N ILE A 36 -0.57 -9.05 -11.67
CA ILE A 36 0.73 -9.28 -11.05
C ILE A 36 1.54 -10.21 -11.96
N ASP A 37 2.84 -9.98 -12.02
CA ASP A 37 3.77 -10.93 -12.63
C ASP A 37 4.10 -12.06 -11.65
N HIS A 38 3.36 -13.16 -11.72
CA HIS A 38 3.58 -14.34 -10.89
C HIS A 38 4.85 -15.13 -11.23
N THR A 39 5.60 -14.75 -12.27
CA THR A 39 6.94 -15.31 -12.49
C THR A 39 7.92 -14.71 -11.50
N LEU A 40 7.72 -13.47 -11.08
CA LEU A 40 8.52 -12.74 -10.11
C LEU A 40 7.92 -12.79 -8.69
N PHE A 41 6.66 -12.37 -8.54
CA PHE A 41 5.98 -12.25 -7.24
C PHE A 41 5.21 -13.53 -6.89
N LYS A 42 5.84 -14.39 -6.14
CA LYS A 42 5.31 -15.67 -5.63
C LYS A 42 6.03 -16.04 -4.34
N PRO A 43 5.50 -16.95 -3.52
CA PRO A 43 6.23 -17.44 -2.36
C PRO A 43 7.58 -18.03 -2.77
N ILE A 44 8.66 -17.45 -2.26
CA ILE A 44 10.05 -17.88 -2.50
C ILE A 44 10.77 -18.10 -1.17
N ARG A 45 11.73 -19.01 -1.16
CA ARG A 45 12.66 -19.13 -0.04
C ARG A 45 13.88 -18.29 -0.33
N VAL A 46 14.21 -17.41 0.59
CA VAL A 46 15.38 -16.54 0.50
C VAL A 46 16.25 -16.71 1.74
N ASN A 47 17.54 -16.43 1.62
CA ASN A 47 18.35 -16.13 2.79
C ASN A 47 17.87 -14.77 3.31
N ASN A 48 17.43 -14.73 4.58
CA ASN A 48 16.93 -13.49 5.16
C ASN A 48 17.98 -12.38 5.03
N LEU A 49 17.62 -11.28 4.40
CA LEU A 49 18.51 -10.12 4.20
C LEU A 49 18.76 -9.36 5.51
N PHE A 50 17.90 -9.53 6.50
CA PHE A 50 17.91 -8.81 7.78
C PHE A 50 17.87 -9.81 8.95
N PRO A 51 18.89 -10.69 9.09
CA PRO A 51 18.92 -11.66 10.17
C PRO A 51 18.88 -10.94 11.53
N ASP A 52 18.27 -11.57 12.51
CA ASP A 52 18.12 -11.06 13.88
C ASP A 52 17.27 -9.79 14.03
N ARG A 53 16.52 -9.42 12.99
CA ARG A 53 15.57 -8.28 12.99
C ARG A 53 14.14 -8.77 12.80
N PHE A 54 13.21 -8.03 13.38
CA PHE A 54 11.80 -8.08 12.97
C PHE A 54 11.56 -6.99 11.95
N THR A 55 11.41 -7.39 10.69
CA THR A 55 11.44 -6.46 9.57
C THR A 55 10.04 -6.14 9.07
N ILE A 56 9.71 -4.86 9.05
CA ILE A 56 8.41 -4.32 8.59
C ILE A 56 8.65 -3.58 7.26
N PHE A 57 7.91 -3.95 6.22
CA PHE A 57 7.97 -3.29 4.92
C PHE A 57 6.85 -2.26 4.76
N SER A 58 7.18 -1.11 4.16
CA SER A 58 6.20 -0.14 3.68
C SER A 58 6.60 0.38 2.30
N GLY A 59 5.65 0.45 1.36
CA GLY A 59 5.92 0.85 -0.02
C GLY A 59 4.87 1.77 -0.61
N GLY A 60 5.25 2.42 -1.71
CA GLY A 60 4.42 3.37 -2.45
C GLY A 60 4.89 4.81 -2.30
N GLN A 61 4.41 5.70 -3.16
CA GLN A 61 4.79 7.11 -3.14
C GLN A 61 4.49 7.76 -1.80
N LEU A 62 5.44 8.54 -1.25
CA LEU A 62 5.20 9.31 -0.03
C LEU A 62 4.17 10.39 -0.30
N GLU A 63 3.01 10.27 0.32
CA GLU A 63 1.91 11.24 0.26
C GLU A 63 0.89 11.01 1.37
N TYR A 64 0.13 12.04 1.74
CA TYR A 64 -0.90 11.93 2.77
C TYR A 64 -1.91 10.80 2.52
N ARG A 65 -2.32 10.59 1.26
CA ARG A 65 -3.26 9.52 0.85
C ARG A 65 -2.75 8.12 1.18
N LYS A 66 -1.43 7.90 1.08
CA LYS A 66 -0.79 6.60 1.35
C LYS A 66 -0.51 6.35 2.84
N ALA A 67 -0.66 7.39 3.68
CA ALA A 67 -0.59 7.30 5.14
C ALA A 67 0.73 6.76 5.72
N GLN A 68 1.88 7.11 5.13
CA GLN A 68 3.18 6.77 5.72
C GLN A 68 3.41 7.43 7.08
N ASP A 69 2.74 8.53 7.38
CA ASP A 69 2.68 9.14 8.70
C ASP A 69 2.11 8.20 9.78
N VAL A 70 1.09 7.41 9.43
CA VAL A 70 0.54 6.35 10.31
C VAL A 70 1.56 5.22 10.49
N VAL A 71 2.28 4.84 9.41
CA VAL A 71 3.38 3.86 9.50
C VAL A 71 4.46 4.34 10.46
N ILE A 72 4.91 5.59 10.32
CA ILE A 72 5.94 6.19 11.17
C ILE A 72 5.49 6.18 12.64
N ALA A 73 4.26 6.64 12.91
CA ALA A 73 3.73 6.71 14.27
C ALA A 73 3.62 5.31 14.91
N ALA A 74 3.04 4.33 14.21
CA ALA A 74 2.92 2.97 14.71
C ALA A 74 4.28 2.28 14.88
N PHE A 75 5.18 2.43 13.91
CA PHE A 75 6.52 1.84 13.99
C PHE A 75 7.32 2.40 15.15
N LYS A 76 7.26 3.70 15.39
CA LYS A 76 7.95 4.35 16.52
C LYS A 76 7.54 3.74 17.87
N GLU A 77 6.24 3.55 18.11
CA GLU A 77 5.74 2.93 19.35
C GLU A 77 6.13 1.45 19.43
N PHE A 78 6.04 0.72 18.32
CA PHE A 78 6.46 -0.68 18.25
C PHE A 78 7.96 -0.84 18.52
N GLN A 79 8.80 -0.02 17.89
CA GLN A 79 10.26 -0.05 18.05
C GLN A 79 10.71 0.29 19.48
N ALA A 80 9.96 1.14 20.21
CA ALA A 80 10.26 1.47 21.59
C ALA A 80 10.20 0.25 22.55
N THR A 81 9.45 -0.79 22.17
CA THR A 81 9.34 -2.05 22.94
C THR A 81 10.10 -3.22 22.30
N HIS A 82 10.42 -3.12 21.01
CA HIS A 82 11.11 -4.15 20.21
C HIS A 82 12.34 -3.55 19.54
N ASN A 83 13.47 -3.50 20.24
CA ASN A 83 14.70 -2.88 19.75
C ASN A 83 15.25 -3.52 18.45
N GLU A 84 14.91 -4.77 18.17
CA GLU A 84 15.24 -5.48 16.94
C GLU A 84 14.32 -5.11 15.75
N ALA A 85 13.28 -4.32 15.95
CA ALA A 85 12.41 -3.90 14.86
C ALA A 85 13.17 -3.06 13.82
N LEU A 86 12.90 -3.32 12.55
CA LEU A 86 13.48 -2.63 11.40
C LEU A 86 12.39 -2.25 10.41
N LEU A 87 12.27 -0.97 10.10
CA LEU A 87 11.43 -0.48 9.02
C LEU A 87 12.25 -0.43 7.72
N ILE A 88 11.90 -1.24 6.73
CA ILE A 88 12.43 -1.10 5.37
C ILE A 88 11.35 -0.46 4.49
N PHE A 89 11.73 0.49 3.68
CA PHE A 89 10.72 1.18 2.87
C PHE A 89 11.20 1.55 1.48
N ALA A 90 10.23 1.63 0.54
CA ALA A 90 10.41 2.10 -0.82
C ALA A 90 9.36 3.18 -1.10
N TRP A 91 9.64 4.42 -0.66
CA TRP A 91 8.72 5.56 -0.73
C TRP A 91 9.08 6.55 -1.86
N ALA A 92 9.77 6.04 -2.90
CA ALA A 92 10.17 6.86 -4.03
C ALA A 92 9.00 7.63 -4.64
N ASN A 93 9.24 8.88 -5.00
CA ASN A 93 8.23 9.76 -5.54
C ASN A 93 8.67 10.38 -6.88
N GLN A 94 8.00 10.00 -7.96
CA GLN A 94 8.23 10.57 -9.30
C GLN A 94 7.72 12.02 -9.42
N TRP A 95 6.78 12.40 -8.55
CA TRP A 95 6.24 13.76 -8.46
C TRP A 95 6.48 14.34 -7.06
N PRO A 96 7.69 14.89 -6.80
CA PRO A 96 8.08 15.31 -5.46
C PRO A 96 7.09 16.26 -4.77
N LEU A 97 6.38 17.10 -5.53
CA LEU A 97 5.41 18.04 -4.97
C LEU A 97 4.21 17.36 -4.29
N ILE A 98 3.84 16.13 -4.68
CA ILE A 98 2.74 15.42 -4.02
C ILE A 98 3.13 14.97 -2.60
N MET A 99 4.42 14.78 -2.36
CA MET A 99 4.98 14.48 -1.05
C MET A 99 4.62 15.57 -0.02
N LEU A 100 4.54 16.83 -0.44
CA LEU A 100 4.21 17.94 0.44
C LEU A 100 2.83 17.79 1.10
N THR A 101 1.95 16.96 0.52
CA THR A 101 0.64 16.68 1.11
C THR A 101 0.72 15.99 2.46
N ILE A 102 1.84 15.30 2.76
CA ILE A 102 2.05 14.61 4.04
C ILE A 102 2.04 15.61 5.23
N ALA A 103 2.36 16.88 4.98
CA ALA A 103 2.29 17.95 5.99
C ALA A 103 0.88 18.20 6.55
N ASN A 104 -0.18 17.64 5.92
CA ASN A 104 -1.54 17.72 6.48
C ASN A 104 -1.74 16.75 7.66
N SER A 105 -0.81 15.84 7.90
CA SER A 105 -0.88 14.92 9.04
C SER A 105 -0.48 15.60 10.34
N PRO A 106 -1.25 15.41 11.42
CA PRO A 106 -0.85 15.82 12.77
C PRO A 106 0.14 14.84 13.42
N LEU A 107 0.37 13.66 12.84
CA LEU A 107 1.18 12.58 13.43
C LEU A 107 2.68 12.79 13.27
N ILE A 108 3.08 13.63 12.32
CA ILE A 108 4.48 13.86 11.95
C ILE A 108 4.81 15.37 11.92
N LYS A 109 6.10 15.66 11.96
CA LYS A 109 6.62 17.03 11.85
C LYS A 109 7.29 17.23 10.50
N GLY A 110 6.91 18.28 9.80
CA GLY A 110 7.54 18.70 8.56
C GLY A 110 7.38 17.71 7.40
N VAL A 111 8.22 17.88 6.41
CA VAL A 111 8.34 17.02 5.22
C VAL A 111 9.82 16.71 5.00
N PRO A 112 10.16 15.59 4.33
CA PRO A 112 11.55 15.34 3.96
C PRO A 112 12.12 16.46 3.07
N GLU A 113 13.40 16.75 3.22
CA GLU A 113 14.10 17.70 2.36
C GLU A 113 14.34 17.09 0.97
N ILE A 114 14.22 17.92 -0.06
CA ILE A 114 14.59 17.57 -1.43
C ILE A 114 15.90 18.26 -1.73
N SER A 115 16.93 17.49 -2.07
CA SER A 115 18.23 18.03 -2.49
C SER A 115 18.16 18.66 -3.89
N GLU A 116 19.20 19.41 -4.27
CA GLU A 116 19.29 20.06 -5.59
C GLU A 116 19.23 19.08 -6.77
N ASP A 117 19.65 17.83 -6.56
CA ASP A 117 19.56 16.74 -7.53
C ASP A 117 18.23 15.96 -7.45
N ASN A 118 17.20 16.54 -6.82
CA ASN A 118 15.85 15.97 -6.62
C ASN A 118 15.79 14.66 -5.82
N LYS A 119 16.82 14.36 -5.04
CA LYS A 119 16.76 13.24 -4.09
C LYS A 119 16.08 13.66 -2.81
N ILE A 120 15.28 12.77 -2.27
CA ILE A 120 14.58 12.97 -1.00
C ILE A 120 15.45 12.44 0.13
N ASN A 121 15.71 13.27 1.12
CA ASN A 121 16.42 12.86 2.34
C ASN A 121 15.40 12.41 3.40
N TYR A 122 15.18 11.09 3.46
CA TYR A 122 14.28 10.52 4.46
C TYR A 122 14.91 10.42 5.85
N SER A 123 16.22 10.17 5.96
CA SER A 123 16.88 9.83 7.23
C SER A 123 16.72 10.93 8.27
N SER A 124 17.15 12.14 7.97
CA SER A 124 17.05 13.27 8.91
C SER A 124 15.59 13.60 9.29
N TRP A 125 14.66 13.41 8.36
CA TRP A 125 13.24 13.61 8.61
C TRP A 125 12.64 12.53 9.52
N LEU A 126 12.97 11.25 9.31
CA LEU A 126 12.53 10.16 10.18
C LEU A 126 13.09 10.28 11.59
N GLU A 127 14.39 10.62 11.72
CA GLU A 127 15.02 10.90 13.01
C GLU A 127 14.35 12.08 13.74
N SER A 128 14.04 13.16 13.04
CA SER A 128 13.32 14.31 13.61
C SER A 128 11.90 13.97 14.06
N ASN A 129 11.31 12.89 13.51
CA ASN A 129 10.03 12.32 13.91
C ASN A 129 10.16 11.24 15.00
N GLY A 130 11.38 10.98 15.47
CA GLY A 130 11.68 10.14 16.62
C GLY A 130 11.97 8.69 16.32
N LEU A 131 12.29 8.32 15.06
CA LEU A 131 12.81 7.01 14.73
C LEU A 131 14.31 6.97 15.02
N PRO A 132 14.81 6.00 15.81
CA PRO A 132 16.25 5.90 16.08
C PRO A 132 17.07 5.59 14.82
N GLU A 133 18.27 6.13 14.74
CA GLU A 133 19.26 5.71 13.74
C GLU A 133 19.45 4.19 13.75
N GLY A 134 19.52 3.59 12.55
CA GLY A 134 19.65 2.13 12.40
C GLY A 134 18.36 1.32 12.62
N SER A 135 17.22 1.97 12.93
CA SER A 135 15.91 1.33 12.99
C SER A 135 15.16 1.34 11.66
N PHE A 136 15.71 1.95 10.63
CA PHE A 136 15.09 2.03 9.30
C PHE A 136 16.12 1.96 8.17
N ILE A 137 15.68 1.52 6.99
CA ILE A 137 16.45 1.47 5.75
C ILE A 137 15.58 1.98 4.60
N ASP A 138 16.05 3.01 3.92
CA ASP A 138 15.51 3.44 2.64
C ASP A 138 16.05 2.54 1.52
N LEU A 139 15.17 1.79 0.88
CA LEU A 139 15.51 0.95 -0.27
C LEU A 139 15.63 1.77 -1.57
N GLY A 140 15.21 3.03 -1.54
CA GLY A 140 15.19 3.88 -2.72
C GLY A 140 14.20 3.37 -3.77
N THR A 141 14.70 3.13 -4.97
CA THR A 141 13.92 2.60 -6.10
C THR A 141 14.53 1.27 -6.57
N PRO A 142 14.29 0.17 -5.88
CA PRO A 142 14.82 -1.13 -6.27
C PRO A 142 14.31 -1.54 -7.66
N ALA A 143 15.12 -2.29 -8.39
CA ALA A 143 14.63 -2.89 -9.63
C ALA A 143 13.48 -3.87 -9.32
N ASN A 144 12.48 -3.94 -10.19
CA ASN A 144 11.29 -4.79 -9.97
C ASN A 144 11.66 -6.26 -9.67
N ARG A 145 12.71 -6.79 -10.29
CA ARG A 145 13.22 -8.14 -10.05
C ARG A 145 13.85 -8.35 -8.66
N GLU A 146 14.19 -7.29 -7.94
CA GLU A 146 14.81 -7.32 -6.62
C GLU A 146 13.77 -7.26 -5.49
N MET A 147 12.62 -6.63 -5.77
CA MET A 147 11.54 -6.46 -4.80
C MET A 147 11.09 -7.77 -4.12
N PRO A 148 10.92 -8.92 -4.83
CA PRO A 148 10.52 -10.16 -4.18
C PRO A 148 11.45 -10.61 -3.06
N TYR A 149 12.75 -10.31 -3.15
CA TYR A 149 13.73 -10.68 -2.12
C TYR A 149 13.59 -9.83 -0.86
N TYR A 150 13.35 -8.53 -1.01
CA TYR A 150 13.07 -7.64 0.13
C TYR A 150 11.76 -8.03 0.81
N LEU A 151 10.69 -8.24 0.03
CA LEU A 151 9.39 -8.64 0.54
C LEU A 151 9.44 -10.00 1.25
N ALA A 152 10.12 -10.99 0.67
CA ALA A 152 10.27 -12.32 1.27
C ALA A 152 11.19 -12.34 2.50
N SER A 153 11.98 -11.28 2.72
CA SER A 153 12.84 -11.12 3.89
C SER A 153 12.17 -10.30 5.00
N ALA A 154 10.98 -9.76 4.77
CA ALA A 154 10.22 -9.05 5.78
C ALA A 154 9.30 -10.00 6.57
N ASP A 155 8.95 -9.61 7.81
CA ASP A 155 8.00 -10.32 8.67
C ASP A 155 6.57 -9.81 8.52
N ALA A 156 6.41 -8.53 8.15
CA ALA A 156 5.12 -7.89 7.90
C ALA A 156 5.23 -6.78 6.86
N ALA A 157 4.11 -6.47 6.19
CA ALA A 157 3.97 -5.24 5.41
C ALA A 157 2.78 -4.41 5.91
N VAL A 158 2.91 -3.07 5.84
CA VAL A 158 1.90 -2.13 6.34
C VAL A 158 1.50 -1.14 5.25
N PHE A 159 0.21 -1.16 4.90
CA PHE A 159 -0.41 -0.28 3.92
C PHE A 159 -1.67 0.37 4.51
N PRO A 160 -1.52 1.35 5.40
CA PRO A 160 -2.63 1.97 6.11
C PRO A 160 -3.26 3.11 5.29
N ASN A 161 -3.38 2.91 3.98
CA ASN A 161 -3.77 3.96 3.06
C ASN A 161 -5.11 4.58 3.43
N ARG A 162 -5.20 5.91 3.42
CA ARG A 162 -6.48 6.63 3.58
C ARG A 162 -7.38 6.44 2.38
N CYS A 163 -6.79 6.19 1.23
CA CYS A 163 -7.51 5.86 0.00
C CYS A 163 -6.60 5.16 -1.00
N GLU A 164 -7.18 4.23 -1.74
CA GLU A 164 -6.57 3.63 -2.91
C GLU A 164 -7.55 3.61 -4.07
N ALA A 165 -7.19 4.28 -5.18
CA ALA A 165 -8.09 4.37 -6.34
C ALA A 165 -8.12 3.07 -7.17
N GLY A 166 -6.99 2.35 -7.22
CA GLY A 166 -6.91 0.97 -7.70
C GLY A 166 -6.81 0.00 -6.53
N THR A 167 -6.16 -1.13 -6.74
CA THR A 167 -5.98 -2.18 -5.71
C THR A 167 -4.66 -2.07 -4.95
N ASN A 168 -3.80 -1.09 -5.22
CA ASN A 168 -2.46 -0.96 -4.66
C ASN A 168 -1.51 -2.10 -5.08
N LEU A 169 -0.87 -1.93 -6.22
CA LEU A 169 0.03 -2.94 -6.80
C LEU A 169 1.12 -3.42 -5.82
N VAL A 170 1.70 -2.51 -5.03
CA VAL A 170 2.74 -2.87 -4.05
C VAL A 170 2.20 -3.78 -2.93
N ALA A 171 0.96 -3.53 -2.47
CA ALA A 171 0.30 -4.42 -1.52
C ALA A 171 0.00 -5.79 -2.14
N MET A 172 -0.46 -5.81 -3.41
CA MET A 172 -0.69 -7.06 -4.14
C MET A 172 0.59 -7.87 -4.30
N GLU A 173 1.71 -7.22 -4.62
CA GLU A 173 3.04 -7.85 -4.72
C GLU A 173 3.48 -8.44 -3.38
N ALA A 174 3.30 -7.71 -2.28
CA ALA A 174 3.57 -8.21 -0.92
C ALA A 174 2.71 -9.43 -0.56
N MET A 175 1.41 -9.37 -0.87
CA MET A 175 0.50 -10.49 -0.68
C MET A 175 0.89 -11.70 -1.55
N ALA A 176 1.27 -11.48 -2.81
CA ALA A 176 1.63 -12.53 -3.75
C ALA A 176 2.89 -13.31 -3.35
N VAL A 177 3.85 -12.69 -2.67
CA VAL A 177 5.02 -13.40 -2.12
C VAL A 177 4.72 -14.11 -0.80
N GLY A 178 3.51 -13.98 -0.27
CA GLY A 178 3.09 -14.62 0.97
C GLY A 178 3.48 -13.88 2.24
N LEU A 179 3.80 -12.58 2.14
CA LEU A 179 4.09 -11.73 3.29
C LEU A 179 2.79 -11.43 4.06
N PRO A 180 2.76 -11.52 5.40
CA PRO A 180 1.65 -11.03 6.20
C PRO A 180 1.44 -9.52 5.99
N VAL A 181 0.22 -9.12 5.62
CA VAL A 181 -0.08 -7.72 5.26
C VAL A 181 -1.12 -7.12 6.19
N ILE A 182 -0.83 -5.92 6.73
CA ILE A 182 -1.78 -5.04 7.40
C ILE A 182 -2.30 -4.06 6.35
N LEU A 183 -3.62 -4.01 6.14
CA LEU A 183 -4.23 -3.33 5.00
C LEU A 183 -5.47 -2.55 5.43
N SER A 184 -5.57 -1.26 5.07
CA SER A 184 -6.77 -0.46 5.34
C SER A 184 -8.01 -1.06 4.69
N ALA A 185 -9.08 -1.28 5.47
CA ALA A 185 -10.35 -1.80 4.97
C ALA A 185 -11.20 -0.65 4.38
N ASN A 186 -10.68 0.00 3.33
CA ASN A 186 -11.38 1.09 2.63
C ASN A 186 -11.08 1.07 1.12
N THR A 187 -11.90 1.76 0.38
CA THR A 187 -11.74 2.07 -1.05
C THR A 187 -11.29 0.86 -1.88
N GLY A 188 -10.31 0.98 -2.75
CA GLY A 188 -9.85 -0.13 -3.61
C GLY A 188 -9.16 -1.29 -2.89
N HIS A 189 -8.72 -1.11 -1.65
CA HIS A 189 -8.20 -2.22 -0.85
C HIS A 189 -9.27 -3.28 -0.53
N LEU A 190 -10.56 -2.90 -0.50
CA LEU A 190 -11.66 -3.84 -0.23
C LEU A 190 -11.71 -4.98 -1.24
N ASP A 191 -11.24 -4.77 -2.47
CA ASP A 191 -11.17 -5.80 -3.50
C ASP A 191 -10.11 -6.88 -3.23
N LEU A 192 -9.17 -6.61 -2.32
CA LEU A 192 -8.11 -7.55 -1.93
C LEU A 192 -8.42 -8.29 -0.64
N ILE A 193 -9.27 -7.72 0.23
CA ILE A 193 -9.50 -8.20 1.59
C ILE A 193 -10.51 -9.33 1.60
N ASN A 194 -10.17 -10.44 2.28
CA ASN A 194 -11.11 -11.42 2.76
C ASN A 194 -10.84 -11.77 4.23
N ASP A 195 -11.69 -12.58 4.84
CA ASP A 195 -11.69 -12.85 6.29
C ASP A 195 -10.38 -13.45 6.82
N SER A 196 -9.49 -13.92 5.95
CA SER A 196 -8.34 -14.72 6.38
C SER A 196 -7.01 -14.40 5.71
N ASN A 197 -6.95 -13.47 4.74
CA ASN A 197 -5.76 -13.25 3.93
C ASN A 197 -4.92 -12.03 4.32
N CYS A 198 -5.40 -11.20 5.24
CA CYS A 198 -4.66 -10.02 5.73
C CYS A 198 -5.10 -9.65 7.15
N TYR A 199 -4.50 -8.61 7.70
CA TYR A 199 -4.89 -7.95 8.95
C TYR A 199 -5.58 -6.62 8.58
N PRO A 200 -6.94 -6.61 8.49
CA PRO A 200 -7.65 -5.43 8.03
C PRO A 200 -7.71 -4.36 9.12
N LEU A 201 -7.41 -3.11 8.75
CA LEU A 201 -7.64 -1.94 9.59
C LEU A 201 -9.09 -1.50 9.42
N ALA A 202 -9.92 -1.82 10.38
CA ALA A 202 -11.37 -1.54 10.37
C ALA A 202 -11.75 -0.30 11.20
N LYS A 203 -10.91 0.07 12.18
CA LYS A 203 -11.10 1.29 12.98
C LYS A 203 -10.63 2.50 12.19
N GLN A 204 -11.56 3.23 11.60
CA GLN A 204 -11.25 4.34 10.72
C GLN A 204 -12.17 5.53 10.96
N ALA A 205 -11.62 6.75 10.87
CA ALA A 205 -12.37 7.99 10.94
C ALA A 205 -12.53 8.61 9.55
N ALA A 206 -13.52 9.48 9.37
CA ALA A 206 -13.72 10.17 8.09
C ALA A 206 -12.60 11.20 7.84
N VAL A 207 -12.06 11.22 6.62
CA VAL A 207 -11.11 12.24 6.17
C VAL A 207 -11.87 13.48 5.71
N LYS A 208 -11.41 14.66 6.12
CA LYS A 208 -11.97 15.94 5.65
C LYS A 208 -11.28 16.37 4.35
N PRO A 209 -12.02 16.99 3.40
CA PRO A 209 -11.42 17.58 2.20
C PRO A 209 -10.32 18.59 2.51
N PHE A 210 -9.24 18.54 1.74
CA PHE A 210 -8.11 19.48 1.86
C PHE A 210 -7.44 19.68 0.48
N LYS A 211 -6.63 20.71 0.32
CA LYS A 211 -5.91 20.93 -0.95
C LYS A 211 -4.70 19.96 -1.05
N PRO A 212 -4.49 19.29 -2.21
CA PRO A 212 -5.23 19.43 -3.49
C PRO A 212 -6.49 18.54 -3.59
N TYR A 213 -6.86 17.78 -2.56
CA TYR A 213 -7.93 16.78 -2.59
C TYR A 213 -9.26 17.37 -2.10
N ALA A 214 -10.05 17.90 -3.04
CA ALA A 214 -11.37 18.43 -2.74
C ALA A 214 -12.46 17.33 -2.61
N GLY A 215 -12.27 16.18 -3.27
CA GLY A 215 -13.15 15.01 -3.19
C GLY A 215 -12.46 13.89 -2.40
N VAL A 216 -13.04 13.54 -1.25
CA VAL A 216 -12.52 12.49 -0.34
C VAL A 216 -13.61 11.47 0.00
N ASP A 217 -14.57 11.28 -0.89
CA ASP A 217 -15.66 10.33 -0.70
C ASP A 217 -15.10 8.91 -0.49
N GLY A 218 -15.42 8.30 0.63
CA GLY A 218 -14.93 6.96 1.00
C GLY A 218 -13.49 6.92 1.53
N TRP A 219 -12.77 8.06 1.59
CA TRP A 219 -11.49 8.09 2.27
C TRP A 219 -11.66 7.93 3.78
N ALA A 220 -10.75 7.19 4.39
CA ALA A 220 -10.83 6.91 5.82
C ALA A 220 -9.46 6.98 6.49
N GLU A 221 -9.40 7.63 7.65
CA GLU A 221 -8.20 7.78 8.49
C GLU A 221 -8.00 6.52 9.32
N PRO A 222 -6.92 5.73 9.11
CA PRO A 222 -6.65 4.54 9.90
C PRO A 222 -6.24 4.89 11.34
N ASP A 223 -6.57 4.01 12.27
CA ASP A 223 -6.18 4.13 13.67
C ASP A 223 -4.76 3.58 13.89
N VAL A 224 -3.87 4.39 14.47
CA VAL A 224 -2.47 4.02 14.75
C VAL A 224 -2.39 2.84 15.73
N GLU A 225 -3.26 2.83 16.75
CA GLU A 225 -3.30 1.77 17.77
C GLU A 225 -3.74 0.42 17.18
N GLU A 226 -4.58 0.44 16.14
CA GLU A 226 -4.95 -0.80 15.44
C GLU A 226 -3.78 -1.34 14.61
N VAL A 227 -2.99 -0.48 13.95
CA VAL A 227 -1.75 -0.90 13.26
C VAL A 227 -0.79 -1.52 14.26
N LEU A 228 -0.56 -0.87 15.42
CA LEU A 228 0.30 -1.37 16.48
C LEU A 228 -0.19 -2.74 16.99
N THR A 229 -1.50 -2.88 17.26
CA THR A 229 -2.12 -4.13 17.70
C THR A 229 -1.87 -5.27 16.72
N HIS A 230 -1.96 -5.00 15.41
CA HIS A 230 -1.70 -6.01 14.39
C HIS A 230 -0.20 -6.35 14.27
N LEU A 231 0.70 -5.37 14.41
CA LEU A 231 2.13 -5.63 14.46
C LEU A 231 2.51 -6.54 15.64
N GLU A 232 1.99 -6.27 16.84
CA GLU A 232 2.16 -7.11 18.02
C GLU A 232 1.60 -8.52 17.79
N THR A 233 0.43 -8.62 17.17
CA THR A 233 -0.18 -9.92 16.84
C THR A 233 0.71 -10.74 15.91
N ILE A 234 1.27 -10.12 14.86
CA ILE A 234 2.18 -10.77 13.92
C ILE A 234 3.49 -11.18 14.60
N TYR A 235 4.03 -10.30 15.45
CA TYR A 235 5.27 -10.53 16.19
C TYR A 235 5.16 -11.75 17.11
N VAL A 236 4.08 -11.83 17.88
CA VAL A 236 3.85 -12.91 18.85
C VAL A 236 3.41 -14.21 18.18
N ASN A 237 2.57 -14.14 17.14
CA ASN A 237 1.97 -15.32 16.51
C ASN A 237 2.45 -15.54 15.06
N LYS A 238 3.74 -15.81 14.90
CA LYS A 238 4.40 -16.00 13.60
C LYS A 238 3.77 -17.11 12.75
N VAL A 239 3.25 -18.17 13.38
CA VAL A 239 2.63 -19.31 12.67
C VAL A 239 1.33 -18.85 11.97
N GLU A 240 0.44 -18.17 12.69
CA GLU A 240 -0.80 -17.66 12.08
C GLU A 240 -0.49 -16.56 11.04
N ALA A 241 0.50 -15.69 11.31
CA ALA A 241 0.93 -14.68 10.37
C ALA A 241 1.40 -15.32 9.05
N THR A 242 2.25 -16.34 9.11
CA THR A 242 2.71 -17.09 7.93
C THR A 242 1.54 -17.75 7.20
N ASN A 243 0.61 -18.40 7.91
CA ASN A 243 -0.57 -19.02 7.31
C ASN A 243 -1.44 -17.99 6.61
N ARG A 244 -1.61 -16.81 7.19
CA ARG A 244 -2.37 -15.71 6.61
C ARG A 244 -1.72 -15.16 5.34
N GLY A 245 -0.39 -15.00 5.35
CA GLY A 245 0.38 -14.66 4.16
C GLY A 245 0.26 -15.69 3.03
N GLN A 246 0.27 -16.98 3.36
CA GLN A 246 0.05 -18.03 2.36
C GLN A 246 -1.36 -17.96 1.75
N ARG A 247 -2.39 -17.72 2.57
CA ARG A 247 -3.76 -17.47 2.06
C ARG A 247 -3.84 -16.23 1.18
N ALA A 248 -3.08 -15.17 1.52
CA ALA A 248 -2.95 -13.99 0.68
C ALA A 248 -2.40 -14.34 -0.71
N ALA A 249 -1.28 -15.07 -0.78
CA ALA A 249 -0.69 -15.50 -2.05
C ALA A 249 -1.67 -16.34 -2.89
N GLN A 250 -2.43 -17.23 -2.25
CA GLN A 250 -3.47 -18.02 -2.95
C GLN A 250 -4.60 -17.13 -3.49
N SER A 251 -5.06 -16.15 -2.71
CA SER A 251 -6.14 -15.25 -3.14
C SER A 251 -5.75 -14.38 -4.34
N LEU A 252 -4.46 -14.07 -4.49
CA LEU A 252 -3.93 -13.31 -5.63
C LEU A 252 -3.69 -14.15 -6.89
N GLY A 253 -3.86 -15.47 -6.83
CA GLY A 253 -3.56 -16.38 -7.93
C GLY A 253 -4.29 -16.10 -9.26
N ASN A 254 -5.46 -15.46 -9.19
CA ASN A 254 -6.24 -15.07 -10.37
C ASN A 254 -5.91 -13.66 -10.89
N PHE A 255 -5.15 -12.86 -10.14
CA PHE A 255 -4.76 -11.50 -10.55
C PHE A 255 -3.55 -11.54 -11.48
N THR A 256 -3.61 -12.34 -12.55
CA THR A 256 -2.56 -12.41 -13.57
C THR A 256 -2.79 -11.36 -14.66
N TRP A 257 -1.72 -10.85 -15.27
CA TRP A 257 -1.84 -9.95 -16.43
C TRP A 257 -2.66 -10.59 -17.55
N ASP A 258 -2.50 -11.90 -17.80
CA ASP A 258 -3.23 -12.61 -18.84
C ASP A 258 -4.75 -12.60 -18.60
N ASN A 259 -5.19 -12.80 -17.36
CA ASN A 259 -6.59 -12.75 -17.00
C ASN A 259 -7.16 -11.34 -17.16
N GLN A 260 -6.45 -10.34 -16.64
CA GLN A 260 -6.90 -8.95 -16.69
C GLN A 260 -6.95 -8.41 -18.12
N ILE A 261 -5.96 -8.72 -18.95
CA ILE A 261 -5.97 -8.33 -20.37
C ILE A 261 -7.08 -9.04 -21.15
N ARG A 262 -7.36 -10.31 -20.85
CA ARG A 262 -8.48 -11.02 -21.49
C ARG A 262 -9.83 -10.37 -21.15
N GLU A 263 -10.03 -9.99 -19.89
CA GLU A 263 -11.22 -9.25 -19.45
C GLU A 263 -11.33 -7.90 -20.16
N LEU A 264 -10.22 -7.13 -20.20
CA LEU A 264 -10.14 -5.86 -20.92
C LEU A 264 -10.53 -5.99 -22.39
N LEU A 265 -9.97 -6.99 -23.08
CA LEU A 265 -10.27 -7.23 -24.50
C LEU A 265 -11.74 -7.59 -24.72
N GLY A 266 -12.37 -8.32 -23.79
CA GLY A 266 -13.81 -8.61 -23.85
C GLY A 266 -14.65 -7.33 -23.88
N PHE A 267 -14.33 -6.34 -23.03
CA PHE A 267 -15.03 -5.05 -23.03
C PHE A 267 -14.79 -4.23 -24.32
N VAL A 268 -13.59 -4.29 -24.88
CA VAL A 268 -13.25 -3.59 -26.14
C VAL A 268 -13.98 -4.25 -27.31
N ASP A 269 -14.02 -5.57 -27.38
CA ASP A 269 -14.74 -6.31 -28.43
C ASP A 269 -16.24 -6.00 -28.42
N ASP A 270 -16.85 -5.85 -27.24
CA ASP A 270 -18.27 -5.49 -27.12
C ASP A 270 -18.57 -4.08 -27.59
N LEU A 271 -17.59 -3.15 -27.48
CA LEU A 271 -17.74 -1.79 -28.06
C LEU A 271 -17.64 -1.76 -29.58
N CYS A 272 -16.96 -2.72 -30.19
CA CYS A 272 -16.75 -2.77 -31.63
C CYS A 272 -17.89 -3.50 -32.39
N ARG A 273 -18.86 -4.05 -31.68
CA ARG A 273 -20.05 -4.72 -32.25
C ARG A 273 -21.22 -3.77 -32.38
#